data_b1fb1b088a216370f360ef156523669e
#
_entry.id   b1fb1b088a216370f360ef156523669e
#
_cell.length_a   1.000
_cell.length_b   1.000
_cell.length_c   1.000
_cell.angle_alpha   90.00
_cell.angle_beta   90.00
_cell.angle_gamma   90.00
#
_symmetry.space_group_name_H-M   'P 1'
#
loop_
_entity.id
_entity.type
_entity.pdbx_description
1 polymer ?
#
loop_
_entity_poly.entity_id
_entity_poly.type
_entity_poly.pdbx_seq_one_letter_code
_entity_poly.pdbx_strand_id
1 'polypeptide(L)'
;MNFDTLKVQKLYKKNLTEYMGERLKLIRKSLGLTQEQLAQRLGVGKTALSMIETGKARLSSRNRNILIQDLNVNPTWLETGKGQIFNADPTLTSSYGRGSEMAMPLQSVPLYSIEATAGLVPLFEQQGQHSPINYIHIPNLPKCDGAVYVAGDSMYPLLKSGDIVLYKQLNDLNDIFWGDMYLLSIDIDGEEYITVKYVQKSANDGFVKLVSQNPHHADKDVAMSRIRAIALVKASIRMNSIR
;
A
#
# COMPACT_ATOMS: atom_id res chain seq x y z
N MET A 1 23.37 42.34 -17.63
CA MET A 1 22.69 41.07 -17.37
C MET A 1 22.92 40.16 -18.56
N ASN A 2 23.80 39.13 -18.42
CA ASN A 2 24.39 38.40 -19.53
C ASN A 2 23.35 37.49 -20.23
N PHE A 3 23.39 37.45 -21.57
CA PHE A 3 22.51 36.63 -22.44
C PHE A 3 22.56 35.13 -22.11
N ASP A 4 23.67 34.62 -21.58
CA ASP A 4 23.85 33.23 -21.15
C ASP A 4 23.06 32.88 -19.88
N THR A 5 22.94 33.81 -18.95
CA THR A 5 22.19 33.62 -17.69
C THR A 5 20.69 33.45 -17.95
N LEU A 6 20.15 34.16 -18.94
CA LEU A 6 18.74 34.06 -19.35
C LEU A 6 18.42 32.74 -20.07
N LYS A 7 19.37 32.23 -20.88
CA LYS A 7 19.21 30.90 -21.52
C LYS A 7 19.26 29.75 -20.51
N VAL A 8 20.19 29.79 -19.58
CA VAL A 8 20.34 28.81 -18.51
C VAL A 8 19.08 28.80 -17.60
N GLN A 9 18.59 29.99 -17.23
CA GLN A 9 17.35 30.11 -16.45
C GLN A 9 16.11 29.60 -17.21
N LYS A 10 16.02 29.80 -18.52
CA LYS A 10 14.94 29.27 -19.36
C LYS A 10 14.99 27.74 -19.48
N LEU A 11 16.17 27.15 -19.64
CA LEU A 11 16.39 25.71 -19.68
C LEU A 11 16.07 25.05 -18.34
N TYR A 12 16.52 25.66 -17.23
CA TYR A 12 16.22 25.17 -15.89
C TYR A 12 14.71 25.21 -15.58
N LYS A 13 14.03 26.30 -15.95
CA LYS A 13 12.57 26.42 -15.79
C LYS A 13 11.80 25.43 -16.68
N LYS A 14 12.28 25.13 -17.89
CA LYS A 14 11.66 24.15 -18.79
C LYS A 14 11.77 22.74 -18.22
N ASN A 15 12.95 22.34 -17.75
CA ASN A 15 13.17 21.05 -17.12
C ASN A 15 12.31 20.88 -15.85
N LEU A 16 12.20 21.91 -15.02
CA LEU A 16 11.39 21.85 -13.79
C LEU A 16 9.89 21.63 -14.09
N THR A 17 9.39 22.23 -15.17
CA THR A 17 7.97 22.10 -15.56
C THR A 17 7.69 20.72 -16.15
N GLU A 18 8.63 20.15 -16.88
CA GLU A 18 8.56 18.81 -17.46
C GLU A 18 8.58 17.75 -16.36
N TYR A 19 9.50 17.84 -15.39
CA TYR A 19 9.53 16.96 -14.22
C TYR A 19 8.27 17.07 -13.35
N MET A 20 7.70 18.26 -13.21
CA MET A 20 6.45 18.47 -12.48
C MET A 20 5.27 17.82 -13.19
N GLY A 21 5.22 17.87 -14.53
CA GLY A 21 4.18 17.23 -15.33
C GLY A 21 4.22 15.70 -15.20
N GLU A 22 5.42 15.12 -15.27
CA GLU A 22 5.61 13.68 -15.07
C GLU A 22 5.19 13.24 -13.67
N ARG A 23 5.53 14.01 -12.63
CA ARG A 23 5.09 13.74 -11.26
C ARG A 23 3.58 13.79 -11.13
N LEU A 24 2.92 14.78 -11.73
CA LEU A 24 1.47 14.86 -11.74
C LEU A 24 0.84 13.64 -12.40
N LYS A 25 1.41 13.17 -13.51
CA LYS A 25 0.99 11.94 -14.19
C LYS A 25 1.18 10.69 -13.32
N LEU A 26 2.28 10.62 -12.54
CA LEU A 26 2.51 9.55 -11.58
C LEU A 26 1.48 9.57 -10.45
N ILE A 27 1.21 10.74 -9.84
CA ILE A 27 0.16 10.91 -8.83
C ILE A 27 -1.17 10.39 -9.37
N ARG A 28 -1.57 10.83 -10.57
CA ARG A 28 -2.82 10.40 -11.20
C ARG A 28 -2.89 8.88 -11.36
N LYS A 29 -1.82 8.26 -11.87
CA LYS A 29 -1.74 6.81 -12.04
C LYS A 29 -1.77 6.07 -10.71
N SER A 30 -1.06 6.56 -9.70
CA SER A 30 -1.05 5.98 -8.35
C SER A 30 -2.41 6.05 -7.67
N LEU A 31 -3.24 7.06 -8.02
CA LEU A 31 -4.62 7.18 -7.56
C LEU A 31 -5.63 6.42 -8.45
N GLY A 32 -5.18 5.72 -9.49
CA GLY A 32 -6.06 5.01 -10.43
C GLY A 32 -6.98 5.93 -11.25
N LEU A 33 -6.67 7.24 -11.35
CA LEU A 33 -7.54 8.22 -11.97
C LEU A 33 -7.29 8.35 -13.49
N THR A 34 -8.37 8.58 -14.25
CA THR A 34 -8.25 9.07 -15.61
C THR A 34 -7.87 10.56 -15.63
N GLN A 35 -7.39 11.07 -16.78
CA GLN A 35 -7.12 12.52 -16.91
C GLN A 35 -8.37 13.36 -16.62
N GLU A 36 -9.54 12.91 -17.06
CA GLU A 36 -10.81 13.58 -16.82
C GLU A 36 -11.13 13.70 -15.32
N GLN A 37 -10.98 12.60 -14.59
CA GLN A 37 -11.25 12.55 -13.16
C GLN A 37 -10.29 13.43 -12.35
N LEU A 38 -8.99 13.43 -12.67
CA LEU A 38 -8.04 14.32 -11.99
C LEU A 38 -8.28 15.78 -12.38
N ALA A 39 -8.59 16.07 -13.66
CA ALA A 39 -8.91 17.41 -14.10
C ALA A 39 -10.12 18.00 -13.35
N GLN A 40 -11.17 17.21 -13.19
CA GLN A 40 -12.34 17.57 -12.40
C GLN A 40 -11.98 17.87 -10.94
N ARG A 41 -11.15 17.04 -10.31
CA ARG A 41 -10.68 17.28 -8.93
C ARG A 41 -9.87 18.56 -8.77
N LEU A 42 -9.06 18.89 -9.77
CA LEU A 42 -8.26 20.12 -9.79
C LEU A 42 -9.05 21.36 -10.23
N GLY A 43 -10.31 21.18 -10.67
CA GLY A 43 -11.13 22.27 -11.19
C GLY A 43 -10.59 22.83 -12.50
N VAL A 44 -10.00 22.00 -13.36
CA VAL A 44 -9.47 22.38 -14.68
C VAL A 44 -10.07 21.50 -15.78
N GLY A 45 -9.98 21.95 -17.05
CA GLY A 45 -10.40 21.12 -18.18
C GLY A 45 -9.37 20.02 -18.46
N LYS A 46 -9.82 18.88 -19.03
CA LYS A 46 -8.98 17.74 -19.44
C LYS A 46 -7.79 18.16 -20.31
N THR A 47 -8.02 19.06 -21.25
CA THR A 47 -6.97 19.60 -22.14
C THR A 47 -5.90 20.35 -21.35
N ALA A 48 -6.32 21.17 -20.36
CA ALA A 48 -5.39 21.89 -19.48
C ALA A 48 -4.55 20.92 -18.63
N LEU A 49 -5.16 19.88 -18.07
CA LEU A 49 -4.44 18.84 -17.34
C LEU A 49 -3.42 18.13 -18.24
N SER A 50 -3.81 17.75 -19.47
CA SER A 50 -2.89 17.12 -20.44
C SER A 50 -1.70 18.03 -20.78
N MET A 51 -1.92 19.33 -20.89
CA MET A 51 -0.83 20.30 -21.10
C MET A 51 0.09 20.39 -19.89
N ILE A 52 -0.44 20.28 -18.67
CA ILE A 52 0.39 20.26 -17.45
C ILE A 52 1.20 18.96 -17.37
N GLU A 53 0.56 17.81 -17.59
CA GLU A 53 1.24 16.49 -17.56
C GLU A 53 2.34 16.36 -18.63
N THR A 54 2.21 17.04 -19.75
CA THR A 54 3.24 17.07 -20.83
C THR A 54 4.26 18.19 -20.68
N GLY A 55 4.22 18.94 -19.58
CA GLY A 55 5.16 20.04 -19.31
C GLY A 55 4.94 21.29 -20.18
N LYS A 56 3.86 21.34 -20.97
CA LYS A 56 3.49 22.49 -21.83
C LYS A 56 2.84 23.63 -21.05
N ALA A 57 2.26 23.33 -19.89
CA ALA A 57 1.67 24.30 -18.97
C ALA A 57 2.19 24.07 -17.55
N ARG A 58 2.15 25.13 -16.73
CA ARG A 58 2.58 25.04 -15.32
C ARG A 58 1.44 24.65 -14.41
N LEU A 59 1.75 23.87 -13.36
CA LEU A 59 0.86 23.63 -12.27
C LEU A 59 0.68 24.92 -11.45
N SER A 60 -0.56 25.39 -11.29
CA SER A 60 -0.87 26.57 -10.49
C SER A 60 -0.67 26.31 -8.98
N SER A 61 -0.45 27.37 -8.20
CA SER A 61 -0.34 27.27 -6.74
C SER A 61 -1.64 26.71 -6.13
N ARG A 62 -2.81 27.08 -6.67
CA ARG A 62 -4.10 26.52 -6.26
C ARG A 62 -4.15 25.02 -6.45
N ASN A 63 -3.78 24.53 -7.63
CA ASN A 63 -3.80 23.10 -7.95
C ASN A 63 -2.77 22.32 -7.13
N ARG A 64 -1.60 22.93 -6.85
CA ARG A 64 -0.61 22.37 -5.93
C ARG A 64 -1.20 22.20 -4.52
N ASN A 65 -1.91 23.18 -4.01
CA ASN A 65 -2.55 23.10 -2.69
C ASN A 65 -3.61 22.00 -2.66
N ILE A 66 -4.42 21.84 -3.71
CA ILE A 66 -5.38 20.74 -3.83
C ILE A 66 -4.67 19.38 -3.79
N LEU A 67 -3.56 19.22 -4.52
CA LEU A 67 -2.78 17.97 -4.48
C LEU A 67 -2.27 17.66 -3.06
N ILE A 68 -1.77 18.67 -2.34
CA ILE A 68 -1.20 18.49 -1.00
C ILE A 68 -2.29 18.29 0.05
N GLN A 69 -3.33 19.12 0.06
CA GLN A 69 -4.34 19.14 1.12
C GLN A 69 -5.45 18.10 0.89
N ASP A 70 -5.94 17.98 -0.36
CA ASP A 70 -7.12 17.15 -0.65
C ASP A 70 -6.71 15.74 -1.12
N LEU A 71 -5.55 15.59 -1.77
CA LEU A 71 -5.04 14.33 -2.27
C LEU A 71 -3.83 13.80 -1.47
N ASN A 72 -3.50 14.45 -0.35
CA ASN A 72 -2.42 14.08 0.59
C ASN A 72 -1.05 13.83 -0.06
N VAL A 73 -0.77 14.52 -1.17
CA VAL A 73 0.52 14.41 -1.86
C VAL A 73 1.62 15.02 -1.00
N ASN A 74 2.73 14.32 -0.84
CA ASN A 74 3.88 14.81 -0.12
C ASN A 74 4.49 16.03 -0.84
N PRO A 75 4.53 17.21 -0.21
CA PRO A 75 5.04 18.42 -0.83
C PRO A 75 6.51 18.29 -1.22
N THR A 76 7.33 17.62 -0.41
CA THR A 76 8.76 17.39 -0.70
C THR A 76 8.92 16.52 -1.95
N TRP A 77 8.13 15.44 -2.07
CA TRP A 77 8.16 14.60 -3.26
C TRP A 77 7.65 15.36 -4.49
N LEU A 78 6.56 16.11 -4.35
CA LEU A 78 6.01 16.91 -5.45
C LEU A 78 7.05 17.89 -6.00
N GLU A 79 7.89 18.49 -5.15
CA GLU A 79 8.91 19.46 -5.53
C GLU A 79 10.23 18.84 -5.96
N THR A 80 10.67 17.78 -5.29
CA THR A 80 12.04 17.24 -5.46
C THR A 80 12.06 15.88 -6.14
N GLY A 81 10.96 15.13 -6.12
CA GLY A 81 10.88 13.73 -6.54
C GLY A 81 11.51 12.75 -5.53
N LYS A 82 11.95 13.23 -4.35
CA LYS A 82 12.55 12.38 -3.31
C LYS A 82 11.54 12.04 -2.23
N GLY A 83 11.59 10.81 -1.71
CA GLY A 83 10.66 10.30 -0.71
C GLY A 83 9.42 9.66 -1.32
N GLN A 84 8.37 9.49 -0.50
CA GLN A 84 7.11 8.89 -0.93
C GLN A 84 6.20 9.91 -1.61
N ILE A 85 5.39 9.46 -2.58
CA ILE A 85 4.43 10.30 -3.34
C ILE A 85 3.40 10.93 -2.41
N PHE A 86 2.93 10.16 -1.42
CA PHE A 86 1.94 10.60 -0.44
C PHE A 86 2.55 10.67 0.95
N ASN A 87 2.00 11.52 1.82
CA ASN A 87 2.40 11.54 3.22
C ASN A 87 2.04 10.21 3.91
N ALA A 88 2.78 9.84 4.96
CA ALA A 88 2.64 8.57 5.67
C ALA A 88 1.28 8.38 6.39
N ASP A 89 0.45 9.41 6.47
CA ASP A 89 -0.90 9.36 7.03
C ASP A 89 -1.92 9.98 6.06
N PRO A 90 -2.31 9.23 5.00
CA PRO A 90 -3.30 9.72 4.05
C PRO A 90 -4.72 9.49 4.56
N THR A 91 -5.16 10.28 5.51
CA THR A 91 -6.59 10.53 5.65
C THR A 91 -7.02 11.41 4.49
N LEU A 92 -7.28 10.80 3.33
CA LEU A 92 -7.95 11.47 2.23
C LEU A 92 -9.39 11.77 2.66
N THR A 93 -9.59 12.89 3.32
CA THR A 93 -10.91 13.48 3.46
C THR A 93 -11.31 14.01 2.09
N SER A 94 -11.99 13.19 1.28
CA SER A 94 -12.67 13.69 0.10
C SER A 94 -13.91 14.46 0.56
N SER A 95 -13.76 15.76 0.76
CA SER A 95 -14.90 16.65 0.87
C SER A 95 -15.53 16.81 -0.52
N TYR A 96 -16.41 15.91 -0.89
CA TYR A 96 -17.30 16.06 -2.03
C TYR A 96 -18.73 16.26 -1.58
N GLY A 97 -19.26 17.45 -1.92
CA GLY A 97 -20.64 17.73 -2.34
C GLY A 97 -21.75 17.30 -1.38
N ARG A 98 -22.50 18.29 -0.93
CA ARG A 98 -23.82 18.23 -0.28
C ARG A 98 -24.64 16.99 -0.67
N GLY A 99 -24.63 15.99 0.19
CA GLY A 99 -25.41 14.76 0.10
C GLY A 99 -24.84 13.83 1.17
N SER A 100 -25.58 13.61 2.23
CA SER A 100 -25.24 12.86 3.42
C SER A 100 -24.90 11.39 3.11
N GLU A 101 -23.65 11.13 2.76
CA GLU A 101 -23.00 9.82 2.96
C GLU A 101 -21.60 10.12 3.49
N MET A 102 -21.29 9.63 4.68
CA MET A 102 -19.98 9.74 5.31
C MET A 102 -18.96 9.10 4.35
N ALA A 103 -18.21 9.92 3.62
CA ALA A 103 -17.08 9.45 2.82
C ALA A 103 -16.03 8.88 3.80
N MET A 104 -15.92 7.56 3.86
CA MET A 104 -14.89 6.90 4.64
C MET A 104 -13.50 7.16 4.02
N PRO A 105 -12.45 7.35 4.84
CA PRO A 105 -11.12 7.63 4.33
C PRO A 105 -10.59 6.49 3.45
N LEU A 106 -10.06 6.84 2.29
CA LEU A 106 -9.43 5.89 1.37
C LEU A 106 -8.03 5.58 1.85
N GLN A 107 -7.82 4.41 2.44
CA GLN A 107 -6.49 3.96 2.87
C GLN A 107 -5.65 3.52 1.67
N SER A 108 -4.38 3.94 1.63
CA SER A 108 -3.35 3.44 0.71
C SER A 108 -2.54 2.38 1.43
N VAL A 109 -2.73 1.10 1.09
CA VAL A 109 -2.02 -0.02 1.71
C VAL A 109 -0.83 -0.41 0.85
N PRO A 110 0.40 -0.36 1.36
CA PRO A 110 1.58 -0.76 0.61
C PRO A 110 1.58 -2.28 0.37
N LEU A 111 1.87 -2.69 -0.86
CA LEU A 111 2.06 -4.09 -1.26
C LEU A 111 3.55 -4.39 -1.34
N TYR A 112 3.99 -5.43 -0.65
CA TYR A 112 5.38 -5.85 -0.59
C TYR A 112 5.60 -7.22 -1.25
N SER A 113 6.83 -7.45 -1.75
CA SER A 113 7.33 -8.80 -2.07
C SER A 113 8.10 -9.32 -0.86
N ILE A 114 7.72 -10.48 -0.35
CA ILE A 114 8.41 -11.14 0.77
C ILE A 114 9.86 -11.49 0.38
N GLU A 115 10.08 -11.91 -0.86
CA GLU A 115 11.41 -12.23 -1.37
C GLU A 115 12.31 -10.98 -1.40
N ALA A 116 11.75 -9.83 -1.81
CA ALA A 116 12.51 -8.58 -1.88
C ALA A 116 12.84 -7.99 -0.50
N THR A 117 12.06 -8.36 0.53
CA THR A 117 12.27 -7.91 1.92
C THR A 117 13.09 -8.90 2.75
N ALA A 118 13.58 -9.99 2.14
CA ALA A 118 14.29 -11.08 2.81
C ALA A 118 13.49 -11.71 3.98
N GLY A 119 12.17 -11.74 3.87
CA GLY A 119 11.27 -12.36 4.83
C GLY A 119 10.26 -11.41 5.48
N LEU A 120 9.44 -11.97 6.36
CA LEU A 120 8.38 -11.24 7.06
C LEU A 120 8.92 -10.47 8.27
N VAL A 121 9.90 -11.03 8.97
CA VAL A 121 10.51 -10.38 10.14
C VAL A 121 11.19 -9.06 9.77
N PRO A 122 12.09 -8.99 8.76
CA PRO A 122 12.68 -7.72 8.35
C PRO A 122 11.62 -6.72 7.87
N LEU A 123 10.59 -7.19 7.16
CA LEU A 123 9.49 -6.35 6.70
C LEU A 123 8.78 -5.65 7.87
N PHE A 124 8.59 -6.33 9.00
CA PHE A 124 7.90 -5.80 10.16
C PHE A 124 8.79 -4.92 11.04
N GLU A 125 10.05 -5.32 11.24
CA GLU A 125 11.00 -4.58 12.09
C GLU A 125 11.44 -3.25 11.45
N GLN A 126 11.56 -3.22 10.12
CA GLN A 126 12.07 -2.08 9.38
C GLN A 126 10.95 -1.34 8.62
N GLN A 127 9.83 -1.10 9.30
CA GLN A 127 8.71 -0.37 8.70
C GLN A 127 9.15 0.96 8.09
N GLY A 128 8.83 1.15 6.80
CA GLY A 128 9.19 2.37 6.05
C GLY A 128 10.58 2.37 5.41
N GLN A 129 11.42 1.38 5.63
CA GLN A 129 12.72 1.23 4.94
C GLN A 129 12.60 0.41 3.65
N HIS A 130 11.62 -0.50 3.58
CA HIS A 130 11.36 -1.29 2.39
C HIS A 130 10.51 -0.52 1.39
N SER A 131 10.92 -0.56 0.13
CA SER A 131 10.15 0.04 -0.96
C SER A 131 9.01 -0.90 -1.36
N PRO A 132 7.73 -0.49 -1.25
CA PRO A 132 6.63 -1.31 -1.72
C PRO A 132 6.68 -1.43 -3.26
N ILE A 133 6.27 -2.58 -3.77
CA ILE A 133 6.17 -2.82 -5.21
C ILE A 133 4.94 -2.14 -5.83
N ASN A 134 3.91 -1.90 -5.02
CA ASN A 134 2.68 -1.21 -5.43
C ASN A 134 1.89 -0.73 -4.20
N TYR A 135 0.77 -0.03 -4.43
CA TYR A 135 -0.18 0.39 -3.40
C TYR A 135 -1.59 -0.06 -3.75
N ILE A 136 -2.34 -0.51 -2.74
CA ILE A 136 -3.72 -0.97 -2.86
C ILE A 136 -4.64 0.09 -2.28
N HIS A 137 -5.65 0.49 -3.05
CA HIS A 137 -6.64 1.49 -2.67
C HIS A 137 -8.03 0.90 -2.81
N ILE A 138 -8.64 0.55 -1.69
CA ILE A 138 -10.01 0.02 -1.64
C ILE A 138 -10.83 0.91 -0.70
N PRO A 139 -11.98 1.42 -1.14
CA PRO A 139 -12.89 2.16 -0.26
C PRO A 139 -13.34 1.28 0.91
N ASN A 140 -13.49 1.89 2.09
CA ASN A 140 -13.97 1.22 3.30
C ASN A 140 -13.11 0.03 3.78
N LEU A 141 -11.83 -0.02 3.36
CA LEU A 141 -10.91 -1.04 3.84
C LEU A 141 -10.63 -0.83 5.33
N PRO A 142 -10.66 -1.89 6.17
CA PRO A 142 -10.17 -1.81 7.54
C PRO A 142 -8.72 -1.33 7.58
N LYS A 143 -8.31 -0.69 8.68
CA LYS A 143 -6.92 -0.25 8.84
C LYS A 143 -5.96 -1.44 8.71
N CYS A 144 -5.06 -1.38 7.71
CA CYS A 144 -4.02 -2.36 7.40
C CYS A 144 -2.65 -1.69 7.40
N ASP A 145 -1.63 -2.42 7.78
CA ASP A 145 -0.25 -1.93 7.81
C ASP A 145 0.49 -2.29 6.51
N GLY A 146 0.02 -3.32 5.79
CA GLY A 146 0.59 -3.73 4.52
C GLY A 146 -0.19 -4.85 3.85
N ALA A 147 0.31 -5.27 2.69
CA ALA A 147 -0.19 -6.39 1.92
C ALA A 147 0.97 -7.22 1.34
N VAL A 148 0.76 -8.52 1.19
CA VAL A 148 1.71 -9.45 0.58
C VAL A 148 0.98 -10.48 -0.29
N TYR A 149 1.69 -11.08 -1.23
CA TYR A 149 1.18 -12.22 -1.98
C TYR A 149 1.20 -13.49 -1.14
N VAL A 150 0.15 -14.31 -1.29
CA VAL A 150 0.05 -15.63 -0.68
C VAL A 150 0.79 -16.65 -1.53
N ALA A 151 1.60 -17.49 -0.89
CA ALA A 151 2.22 -18.66 -1.50
C ALA A 151 1.63 -19.94 -0.88
N GLY A 152 1.60 -21.01 -1.68
CA GLY A 152 1.09 -22.33 -1.25
C GLY A 152 -0.44 -22.45 -1.36
N ASP A 153 -0.94 -23.61 -0.93
CA ASP A 153 -2.33 -24.02 -1.09
C ASP A 153 -3.02 -24.42 0.23
N SER A 154 -2.35 -24.20 1.36
CA SER A 154 -2.86 -24.62 2.67
C SER A 154 -4.18 -23.95 3.07
N MET A 155 -4.51 -22.82 2.47
CA MET A 155 -5.77 -22.10 2.70
C MET A 155 -6.74 -22.21 1.51
N TYR A 156 -6.47 -23.12 0.57
CA TYR A 156 -7.42 -23.43 -0.53
C TYR A 156 -8.73 -24.04 0.02
N PRO A 157 -9.91 -23.71 -0.52
CA PRO A 157 -10.17 -22.82 -1.64
C PRO A 157 -10.31 -21.34 -1.27
N LEU A 158 -10.20 -21.00 0.02
CA LEU A 158 -10.38 -19.63 0.51
C LEU A 158 -9.31 -18.67 -0.02
N LEU A 159 -8.04 -19.09 0.07
CA LEU A 159 -6.92 -18.38 -0.55
C LEU A 159 -6.20 -19.32 -1.52
N LYS A 160 -5.76 -18.77 -2.64
CA LYS A 160 -4.93 -19.47 -3.64
C LYS A 160 -3.55 -18.81 -3.71
N SER A 161 -2.56 -19.56 -4.14
CA SER A 161 -1.26 -18.99 -4.48
C SER A 161 -1.42 -17.86 -5.51
N GLY A 162 -0.82 -16.69 -5.23
CA GLY A 162 -0.97 -15.47 -6.01
C GLY A 162 -2.10 -14.53 -5.57
N ASP A 163 -2.98 -14.96 -4.65
CA ASP A 163 -3.90 -14.03 -3.97
C ASP A 163 -3.10 -13.05 -3.11
N ILE A 164 -3.67 -11.90 -2.81
CA ILE A 164 -3.06 -10.90 -1.94
C ILE A 164 -3.80 -10.90 -0.60
N VAL A 165 -3.09 -10.92 0.52
CA VAL A 165 -3.64 -10.67 1.85
C VAL A 165 -3.20 -9.32 2.36
N LEU A 166 -4.16 -8.59 2.94
CA LEU A 166 -3.94 -7.32 3.61
C LEU A 166 -3.93 -7.60 5.10
N TYR A 167 -2.93 -7.09 5.80
CA TYR A 167 -2.67 -7.47 7.18
C TYR A 167 -2.52 -6.27 8.10
N LYS A 168 -2.77 -6.52 9.39
CA LYS A 168 -2.42 -5.65 10.50
C LYS A 168 -1.47 -6.40 11.42
N GLN A 169 -0.26 -5.85 11.61
CA GLN A 169 0.76 -6.43 12.49
C GLN A 169 0.28 -6.47 13.95
N LEU A 170 0.57 -7.57 14.64
CA LEU A 170 0.45 -7.69 16.09
C LEU A 170 1.83 -7.56 16.71
N ASN A 171 1.92 -6.76 17.76
CA ASN A 171 3.15 -6.57 18.53
C ASN A 171 3.21 -7.47 19.77
N ASP A 172 2.08 -8.01 20.20
CA ASP A 172 1.97 -8.90 21.35
C ASP A 172 1.15 -10.15 20.97
N LEU A 173 1.69 -11.33 21.29
CA LEU A 173 1.00 -12.60 21.06
C LEU A 173 -0.22 -12.79 21.99
N ASN A 174 -0.32 -12.01 23.07
CA ASN A 174 -1.51 -12.00 23.91
C ASN A 174 -2.73 -11.37 23.23
N ASP A 175 -2.51 -10.59 22.16
CA ASP A 175 -3.58 -9.97 21.37
C ASP A 175 -4.15 -10.91 20.28
N ILE A 176 -3.80 -12.19 20.31
CA ILE A 176 -4.34 -13.19 19.36
C ILE A 176 -5.81 -13.45 19.64
N PHE A 177 -6.65 -13.18 18.65
CA PHE A 177 -8.04 -13.64 18.62
C PHE A 177 -8.09 -15.07 18.06
N TRP A 178 -8.48 -16.01 18.91
CA TRP A 178 -8.51 -17.43 18.57
C TRP A 178 -9.56 -17.73 17.51
N GLY A 179 -9.15 -18.41 16.45
CA GLY A 179 -10.00 -18.76 15.33
C GLY A 179 -9.89 -17.81 14.13
N ASP A 180 -9.23 -16.69 14.29
CA ASP A 180 -8.97 -15.76 13.19
C ASP A 180 -7.78 -16.20 12.32
N MET A 181 -7.70 -15.62 11.12
CA MET A 181 -6.65 -15.91 10.14
C MET A 181 -5.46 -14.98 10.33
N TYR A 182 -4.28 -15.54 10.36
CA TYR A 182 -3.02 -14.81 10.54
C TYR A 182 -1.99 -15.15 9.48
N LEU A 183 -1.24 -14.14 9.08
CA LEU A 183 0.03 -14.25 8.39
C LEU A 183 1.11 -14.41 9.46
N LEU A 184 1.91 -15.48 9.37
CA LEU A 184 2.88 -15.87 10.38
C LEU A 184 4.27 -16.10 9.77
N SER A 185 5.30 -15.72 10.51
CA SER A 185 6.67 -16.17 10.35
C SER A 185 7.02 -17.09 11.53
N ILE A 186 7.44 -18.30 11.23
CA ILE A 186 7.74 -19.35 12.21
C ILE A 186 9.17 -19.81 12.02
N ASP A 187 9.92 -19.91 13.11
CA ASP A 187 11.24 -20.53 13.12
C ASP A 187 11.12 -22.06 13.04
N ILE A 188 11.68 -22.64 12.00
CA ILE A 188 11.83 -24.10 11.87
C ILE A 188 13.31 -24.39 11.70
N ASP A 189 13.96 -24.80 12.78
CA ASP A 189 15.39 -25.18 12.80
C ASP A 189 16.33 -24.08 12.24
N GLY A 190 16.01 -22.81 12.53
CA GLY A 190 16.77 -21.65 12.09
C GLY A 190 16.35 -21.07 10.76
N GLU A 191 15.43 -21.73 10.04
CA GLU A 191 14.85 -21.22 8.80
C GLU A 191 13.51 -20.54 9.05
N GLU A 192 13.23 -19.46 8.29
CA GLU A 192 11.96 -18.76 8.35
C GLU A 192 10.93 -19.47 7.47
N TYR A 193 9.84 -19.91 8.09
CA TYR A 193 8.68 -20.46 7.40
C TYR A 193 7.51 -19.47 7.45
N ILE A 194 7.14 -18.91 6.30
CA ILE A 194 6.05 -17.94 6.18
C ILE A 194 4.79 -18.65 5.71
N THR A 195 3.69 -18.44 6.41
CA THR A 195 2.40 -19.10 6.09
C THR A 195 1.21 -18.26 6.52
N VAL A 196 0.05 -18.54 5.91
CA VAL A 196 -1.26 -18.06 6.37
C VAL A 196 -2.03 -19.22 6.93
N LYS A 197 -2.55 -19.09 8.17
CA LYS A 197 -3.30 -20.12 8.87
C LYS A 197 -4.37 -19.51 9.77
N TYR A 198 -5.39 -20.28 10.13
CA TYR A 198 -6.18 -19.98 11.32
C TYR A 198 -5.34 -20.31 12.56
N VAL A 199 -5.37 -19.43 13.55
CA VAL A 199 -4.68 -19.64 14.82
C VAL A 199 -5.72 -19.96 15.89
N GLN A 200 -5.66 -21.16 16.43
CA GLN A 200 -6.53 -21.64 17.49
C GLN A 200 -5.73 -21.87 18.77
N LYS A 201 -6.45 -21.90 19.89
CA LYS A 201 -5.86 -22.28 21.18
C LYS A 201 -5.46 -23.75 21.13
N SER A 202 -4.19 -24.06 21.45
CA SER A 202 -3.74 -25.43 21.63
C SER A 202 -4.20 -25.99 22.99
N ALA A 203 -4.30 -27.31 23.10
CA ALA A 203 -4.47 -28.00 24.36
C ALA A 203 -3.20 -27.97 25.22
N ASN A 204 -2.04 -27.69 24.61
CA ASN A 204 -0.74 -27.61 25.27
C ASN A 204 -0.46 -26.15 25.66
N ASP A 205 -0.10 -25.91 26.92
CA ASP A 205 0.28 -24.56 27.37
C ASP A 205 1.54 -24.07 26.65
N GLY A 206 1.53 -22.79 26.25
CA GLY A 206 2.64 -22.18 25.49
C GLY A 206 2.67 -22.53 24.01
N PHE A 207 1.63 -23.23 23.49
CA PHE A 207 1.49 -23.57 22.08
C PHE A 207 0.27 -22.91 21.47
N VAL A 208 0.30 -22.71 20.17
CA VAL A 208 -0.85 -22.39 19.31
C VAL A 208 -1.11 -23.55 18.37
N LYS A 209 -2.37 -23.78 18.00
CA LYS A 209 -2.73 -24.72 16.95
C LYS A 209 -2.92 -23.95 15.65
N LEU A 210 -2.15 -24.31 14.65
CA LEU A 210 -2.27 -23.80 13.29
C LEU A 210 -3.17 -24.72 12.49
N VAL A 211 -4.27 -24.16 11.98
CA VAL A 211 -5.30 -24.89 11.26
C VAL A 211 -5.34 -24.41 9.81
N SER A 212 -5.36 -25.36 8.89
CA SER A 212 -5.47 -25.11 7.46
C SER A 212 -6.93 -25.10 7.01
N GLN A 213 -7.26 -24.29 6.00
CA GLN A 213 -8.57 -24.40 5.34
C GLN A 213 -8.61 -25.61 4.41
N ASN A 214 -7.48 -25.97 3.80
CA ASN A 214 -7.34 -27.12 2.93
C ASN A 214 -7.23 -28.41 3.76
N PRO A 215 -8.18 -29.35 3.65
CA PRO A 215 -8.19 -30.57 4.47
C PRO A 215 -7.03 -31.54 4.19
N HIS A 216 -6.27 -31.34 3.09
CA HIS A 216 -5.07 -32.13 2.81
C HIS A 216 -3.87 -31.73 3.68
N HIS A 217 -3.98 -30.61 4.41
CA HIS A 217 -2.95 -30.15 5.33
C HIS A 217 -3.42 -30.38 6.76
N ALA A 218 -2.73 -31.25 7.49
CA ALA A 218 -3.03 -31.52 8.89
C ALA A 218 -2.74 -30.30 9.79
N ASP A 219 -3.52 -30.19 10.87
CA ASP A 219 -3.27 -29.19 11.91
C ASP A 219 -1.92 -29.45 12.58
N LYS A 220 -1.28 -28.37 13.07
CA LYS A 220 0.01 -28.45 13.73
C LYS A 220 0.05 -27.56 14.96
N ASP A 221 0.46 -28.13 16.11
CA ASP A 221 0.80 -27.34 17.27
C ASP A 221 2.23 -26.77 17.14
N VAL A 222 2.35 -25.48 17.38
CA VAL A 222 3.62 -24.74 17.29
C VAL A 222 3.82 -23.98 18.58
N ALA A 223 5.02 -24.07 19.18
CA ALA A 223 5.34 -23.30 20.36
C ALA A 223 5.30 -21.80 20.05
N MET A 224 4.68 -21.00 20.91
CA MET A 224 4.57 -19.54 20.74
C MET A 224 5.94 -18.88 20.63
N SER A 225 6.96 -19.43 21.30
CA SER A 225 8.36 -18.97 21.22
C SER A 225 9.00 -19.10 19.84
N ARG A 226 8.44 -19.92 18.94
CA ARG A 226 8.89 -20.07 17.56
C ARG A 226 8.24 -19.08 16.60
N ILE A 227 7.20 -18.36 17.02
CA ILE A 227 6.55 -17.33 16.20
C ILE A 227 7.41 -16.08 16.28
N ARG A 228 8.05 -15.73 15.16
CA ARG A 228 8.91 -14.55 15.05
C ARG A 228 8.16 -13.29 14.62
N ALA A 229 7.11 -13.45 13.79
CA ALA A 229 6.26 -12.36 13.39
C ALA A 229 4.84 -12.87 13.17
N ILE A 230 3.85 -12.05 13.49
CA ILE A 230 2.44 -12.36 13.33
C ILE A 230 1.64 -11.12 12.92
N ALA A 231 0.70 -11.30 12.02
CA ALA A 231 -0.20 -10.24 11.61
C ALA A 231 -1.60 -10.79 11.32
N LEU A 232 -2.62 -10.09 11.81
CA LEU A 232 -4.02 -10.43 11.56
C LEU A 232 -4.36 -10.13 10.10
N VAL A 233 -4.90 -11.10 9.36
CA VAL A 233 -5.40 -10.90 8.01
C VAL A 233 -6.74 -10.16 8.08
N LYS A 234 -6.80 -8.97 7.49
CA LYS A 234 -7.98 -8.09 7.51
C LYS A 234 -8.82 -8.19 6.25
N ALA A 235 -8.20 -8.52 5.13
CA ALA A 235 -8.86 -8.67 3.84
C ALA A 235 -8.01 -9.52 2.90
N SER A 236 -8.62 -10.03 1.83
CA SER A 236 -7.91 -10.69 0.75
C SER A 236 -8.43 -10.22 -0.61
N ILE A 237 -7.56 -10.25 -1.61
CA ILE A 237 -7.89 -9.89 -3.00
C ILE A 237 -7.52 -11.06 -3.89
N ARG A 238 -8.48 -11.50 -4.69
CA ARG A 238 -8.28 -12.50 -5.73
C ARG A 238 -8.45 -11.87 -7.10
N MET A 239 -7.45 -12.04 -7.95
CA MET A 239 -7.54 -11.67 -9.35
C MET A 239 -7.88 -12.90 -10.17
N ASN A 240 -9.09 -12.95 -10.74
CA ASN A 240 -9.49 -14.00 -11.66
C ASN A 240 -9.25 -13.48 -13.08
N SER A 241 -8.22 -14.00 -13.76
CA SER A 241 -8.06 -13.77 -15.20
C SER A 241 -9.00 -14.70 -15.95
N ILE A 242 -10.01 -14.15 -16.59
CA ILE A 242 -10.81 -14.88 -17.59
C ILE A 242 -9.95 -14.87 -18.86
N ARG A 243 -9.45 -16.04 -19.27
CA ARG A 243 -8.84 -16.25 -20.59
C ARG A 243 -9.90 -16.67 -21.58
#